data_f3d183b8a3477150e6ad961a5a21714c
#
_entry.id   f3d183b8a3477150e6ad961a5a21714c
#
_cell.length_a   1.000
_cell.length_b   1.000
_cell.length_c   1.000
_cell.angle_alpha   90.00
_cell.angle_beta   90.00
_cell.angle_gamma   90.00
#
_symmetry.space_group_name_H-M   'P 1'
#
loop_
_entity.id
_entity.type
_entity.pdbx_description
1 polymer ?
#
loop_
_entity_poly.entity_id
_entity_poly.type
_entity_poly.pdbx_seq_one_letter_code
_entity_poly.pdbx_strand_id
1 'polypeptide(L)'
;HTEKVKVSVKVQKQLFGLQTEFQRIDVFDSDEFGRFLSSDGSIVFSEKDEFVYDEMIVHVPMAVHPHVKKVLVIGGGDGGVARELGYYDEIEQIDVVEPDRVFVEVCKEFFPDNACGLSDERVTVYYEDGLKFLRMKHDEYDLIINDAIDPLGHTAGLFTKEFYGNCFRALKDDGIMVYQHGSPFYDEDEESCRGMHRKASHSFPISRV
;
A
#
# COMPACT_ATOMS: atom_id res chain seq x y z
N HIS A 1 -16.89 -4.58 -1.74
CA HIS A 1 -18.15 -5.36 -1.80
C HIS A 1 -19.31 -4.39 -1.98
N THR A 2 -20.21 -4.69 -2.90
CA THR A 2 -21.43 -3.89 -3.11
C THR A 2 -22.58 -4.49 -2.29
N GLU A 3 -23.68 -3.76 -2.11
CA GLU A 3 -24.92 -4.30 -1.50
C GLU A 3 -25.45 -5.56 -2.24
N LYS A 4 -25.05 -5.73 -3.50
CA LYS A 4 -25.51 -6.79 -4.40
C LYS A 4 -24.56 -7.99 -4.48
N VAL A 5 -23.31 -7.88 -4.00
CA VAL A 5 -22.29 -8.92 -4.10
C VAL A 5 -21.69 -9.18 -2.73
N LYS A 6 -21.71 -10.45 -2.32
CA LYS A 6 -21.03 -10.94 -1.13
C LYS A 6 -20.05 -12.03 -1.53
N VAL A 7 -18.83 -11.94 -1.04
CA VAL A 7 -17.83 -13.01 -1.11
C VAL A 7 -17.71 -13.61 0.29
N SER A 8 -17.67 -14.92 0.38
CA SER A 8 -17.45 -15.62 1.65
C SER A 8 -16.31 -16.62 1.49
N VAL A 9 -15.41 -16.64 2.45
CA VAL A 9 -14.32 -17.59 2.55
C VAL A 9 -14.58 -18.53 3.73
N LYS A 10 -14.43 -19.82 3.50
CA LYS A 10 -14.50 -20.81 4.58
C LYS A 10 -13.19 -20.76 5.35
N VAL A 11 -13.28 -20.40 6.63
CA VAL A 11 -12.12 -20.38 7.53
C VAL A 11 -12.10 -21.65 8.40
N GLN A 12 -10.91 -22.15 8.69
CA GLN A 12 -10.70 -23.22 9.65
C GLN A 12 -10.59 -22.68 11.07
N LYS A 13 -9.83 -21.57 11.23
CA LYS A 13 -9.55 -20.99 12.53
C LYS A 13 -9.26 -19.50 12.40
N GLN A 14 -9.69 -18.72 13.37
CA GLN A 14 -9.16 -17.39 13.62
C GLN A 14 -7.92 -17.51 14.48
N LEU A 15 -6.79 -17.00 13.97
CA LEU A 15 -5.49 -17.07 14.65
C LEU A 15 -5.25 -15.85 15.53
N PHE A 16 -5.72 -14.68 15.07
CA PHE A 16 -5.60 -13.40 15.77
C PHE A 16 -6.84 -12.54 15.55
N GLY A 17 -7.11 -11.61 16.47
CA GLY A 17 -8.15 -10.60 16.32
C GLY A 17 -8.01 -9.49 17.34
N LEU A 18 -7.82 -8.25 16.87
CA LEU A 18 -7.67 -7.07 17.72
C LEU A 18 -8.23 -5.81 17.04
N GLN A 19 -8.93 -4.98 17.79
CA GLN A 19 -9.29 -3.62 17.37
C GLN A 19 -8.17 -2.67 17.82
N THR A 20 -7.49 -2.04 16.86
CA THR A 20 -6.55 -0.96 17.14
C THR A 20 -7.26 0.39 17.10
N GLU A 21 -6.54 1.49 17.28
CA GLU A 21 -7.10 2.82 17.07
C GLU A 21 -7.38 3.16 15.58
N PHE A 22 -6.80 2.38 14.65
CA PHE A 22 -6.89 2.60 13.21
C PHE A 22 -7.89 1.67 12.54
N GLN A 23 -7.86 0.37 12.89
CA GLN A 23 -8.60 -0.67 12.18
C GLN A 23 -8.85 -1.92 13.04
N ARG A 24 -9.78 -2.76 12.63
CA ARG A 24 -9.95 -4.12 13.15
C ARG A 24 -9.07 -5.06 12.35
N ILE A 25 -8.08 -5.69 13.00
CA ILE A 25 -7.18 -6.66 12.38
C ILE A 25 -7.62 -8.06 12.78
N ASP A 26 -7.89 -8.94 11.82
CA ASP A 26 -8.14 -10.35 12.03
C ASP A 26 -7.24 -11.19 11.11
N VAL A 27 -6.64 -12.26 11.65
CA VAL A 27 -5.86 -13.25 10.89
C VAL A 27 -6.59 -14.57 10.96
N PHE A 28 -6.79 -15.18 9.81
CA PHE A 28 -7.50 -16.45 9.66
C PHE A 28 -6.62 -17.48 8.95
N ASP A 29 -6.88 -18.74 9.24
CA ASP A 29 -6.38 -19.89 8.49
C ASP A 29 -7.46 -20.48 7.61
N SER A 30 -7.14 -20.79 6.35
CA SER A 30 -8.07 -21.38 5.38
C SER A 30 -7.39 -22.42 4.51
N ASP A 31 -8.18 -23.40 4.02
CA ASP A 31 -7.67 -24.44 3.12
C ASP A 31 -7.32 -23.91 1.73
N GLU A 32 -8.03 -22.86 1.28
CA GLU A 32 -7.90 -22.35 -0.09
C GLU A 32 -6.80 -21.31 -0.24
N PHE A 33 -6.66 -20.40 0.76
CA PHE A 33 -5.79 -19.24 0.67
C PHE A 33 -4.58 -19.29 1.61
N GLY A 34 -4.43 -20.39 2.40
CA GLY A 34 -3.51 -20.40 3.53
C GLY A 34 -3.93 -19.40 4.60
N ARG A 35 -2.99 -18.76 5.23
CA ARG A 35 -3.31 -17.63 6.11
C ARG A 35 -3.68 -16.41 5.28
N PHE A 36 -4.63 -15.66 5.80
CA PHE A 36 -4.96 -14.35 5.23
C PHE A 36 -5.28 -13.34 6.33
N LEU A 37 -5.01 -12.09 6.03
CA LEU A 37 -5.29 -10.97 6.91
C LEU A 37 -6.51 -10.20 6.39
N SER A 38 -7.39 -9.82 7.31
CA SER A 38 -8.46 -8.87 7.01
C SER A 38 -8.38 -7.64 7.88
N SER A 39 -8.66 -6.48 7.28
CA SER A 39 -8.82 -5.20 7.93
C SER A 39 -10.27 -4.75 7.81
N ASP A 40 -10.92 -4.45 8.95
CA ASP A 40 -12.33 -4.04 9.02
C ASP A 40 -13.29 -4.97 8.24
N GLY A 41 -12.95 -6.28 8.19
CA GLY A 41 -13.72 -7.32 7.50
C GLY A 41 -13.46 -7.43 5.99
N SER A 42 -12.57 -6.61 5.41
CA SER A 42 -12.09 -6.75 4.03
C SER A 42 -10.77 -7.52 4.02
N ILE A 43 -10.63 -8.49 3.09
CA ILE A 43 -9.36 -9.21 2.92
C ILE A 43 -8.34 -8.24 2.36
N VAL A 44 -7.18 -8.14 3.01
CA VAL A 44 -6.05 -7.31 2.59
C VAL A 44 -5.15 -8.10 1.66
N PHE A 45 -4.68 -9.25 2.12
CA PHE A 45 -3.85 -10.19 1.35
C PHE A 45 -3.96 -11.61 1.90
N SER A 46 -3.49 -12.59 1.13
CA SER A 46 -3.33 -13.98 1.54
C SER A 46 -1.96 -14.54 1.17
N GLU A 47 -1.48 -15.56 1.87
CA GLU A 47 -0.22 -16.26 1.52
C GLU A 47 -0.21 -16.82 0.09
N LYS A 48 -1.38 -17.07 -0.47
CA LYS A 48 -1.52 -17.69 -1.80
C LYS A 48 -1.27 -16.72 -2.94
N ASP A 49 -1.67 -15.47 -2.81
CA ASP A 49 -1.76 -14.55 -3.95
C ASP A 49 -1.21 -13.13 -3.71
N GLU A 50 -0.64 -12.84 -2.51
CA GLU A 50 -0.09 -11.53 -2.19
C GLU A 50 0.95 -11.06 -3.23
N PHE A 51 1.79 -11.99 -3.69
CA PHE A 51 2.86 -11.69 -4.64
C PHE A 51 2.37 -11.07 -5.95
N VAL A 52 1.15 -11.41 -6.39
CA VAL A 52 0.57 -10.87 -7.63
C VAL A 52 0.44 -9.36 -7.55
N TYR A 53 0.00 -8.86 -6.40
CA TYR A 53 -0.14 -7.43 -6.14
C TYR A 53 1.23 -6.77 -5.92
N ASP A 54 2.04 -7.33 -5.04
CA ASP A 54 3.32 -6.76 -4.64
C ASP A 54 4.28 -6.64 -5.82
N GLU A 55 4.38 -7.68 -6.66
CA GLU A 55 5.17 -7.65 -7.89
C GLU A 55 4.67 -6.58 -8.87
N MET A 56 3.36 -6.44 -9.06
CA MET A 56 2.82 -5.50 -10.02
C MET A 56 3.01 -4.05 -9.59
N ILE A 57 2.80 -3.74 -8.31
CA ILE A 57 2.94 -2.36 -7.84
C ILE A 57 4.39 -1.89 -7.79
N VAL A 58 5.36 -2.82 -7.69
CA VAL A 58 6.80 -2.54 -7.66
C VAL A 58 7.45 -2.65 -9.03
N HIS A 59 7.33 -3.79 -9.70
CA HIS A 59 8.14 -4.03 -10.90
C HIS A 59 7.70 -3.21 -12.11
N VAL A 60 6.43 -2.84 -12.20
CA VAL A 60 5.95 -1.98 -13.30
C VAL A 60 6.59 -0.59 -13.27
N PRO A 61 6.54 0.19 -12.16
CA PRO A 61 7.24 1.47 -12.11
C PRO A 61 8.76 1.33 -12.19
N MET A 62 9.36 0.30 -11.61
CA MET A 62 10.80 0.04 -11.71
C MET A 62 11.26 -0.23 -13.14
N ALA A 63 10.43 -0.89 -13.96
CA ALA A 63 10.73 -1.11 -15.38
C ALA A 63 10.62 0.17 -16.23
N VAL A 64 9.90 1.17 -15.77
CA VAL A 64 9.68 2.44 -16.48
C VAL A 64 10.71 3.51 -16.06
N HIS A 65 11.05 3.57 -14.78
CA HIS A 65 11.99 4.56 -14.25
C HIS A 65 13.41 3.97 -14.18
N PRO A 66 14.39 4.52 -14.91
CA PRO A 66 15.70 3.88 -15.07
C PRO A 66 16.65 4.04 -13.88
N HIS A 67 16.34 4.92 -12.92
CA HIS A 67 17.28 5.34 -11.86
C HIS A 67 16.59 5.57 -10.52
N VAL A 68 15.87 4.56 -10.02
CA VAL A 68 15.22 4.66 -8.70
C VAL A 68 16.25 4.36 -7.61
N LYS A 69 16.50 5.32 -6.72
CA LYS A 69 17.41 5.19 -5.59
C LYS A 69 16.72 5.36 -4.24
N LYS A 70 15.73 6.24 -4.18
CA LYS A 70 15.00 6.52 -2.94
C LYS A 70 13.51 6.36 -3.16
N VAL A 71 12.92 5.44 -2.39
CA VAL A 71 11.51 5.08 -2.49
C VAL A 71 10.78 5.45 -1.22
N LEU A 72 9.55 5.95 -1.36
CA LEU A 72 8.60 6.12 -0.28
C LEU A 72 7.42 5.19 -0.49
N VAL A 73 7.10 4.39 0.51
CA VAL A 73 5.89 3.54 0.57
C VAL A 73 4.96 4.10 1.63
N ILE A 74 3.76 4.50 1.24
CA ILE A 74 2.69 4.95 2.15
C ILE A 74 1.74 3.79 2.37
N GLY A 75 1.62 3.30 3.60
CA GLY A 75 1.11 1.97 3.91
C GLY A 75 2.23 0.93 3.80
N GLY A 76 1.90 -0.29 3.40
CA GLY A 76 2.91 -1.35 3.19
C GLY A 76 3.50 -1.91 4.49
N GLY A 77 2.76 -1.77 5.58
CA GLY A 77 3.15 -2.32 6.89
C GLY A 77 3.20 -3.85 6.94
N ASP A 78 2.71 -4.54 5.92
CA ASP A 78 2.84 -5.99 5.74
C ASP A 78 4.23 -6.40 5.26
N GLY A 79 4.94 -5.52 4.54
CA GLY A 79 6.32 -5.71 4.10
C GLY A 79 6.49 -6.27 2.70
N GLY A 80 5.42 -6.66 2.00
CA GLY A 80 5.49 -7.25 0.68
C GLY A 80 6.10 -6.30 -0.36
N VAL A 81 5.62 -5.06 -0.40
CA VAL A 81 6.20 -4.02 -1.27
C VAL A 81 7.69 -3.79 -0.97
N ALA A 82 8.06 -3.75 0.31
CA ALA A 82 9.47 -3.58 0.70
C ALA A 82 10.32 -4.80 0.30
N ARG A 83 9.77 -6.02 0.36
CA ARG A 83 10.43 -7.26 -0.10
C ARG A 83 10.73 -7.18 -1.60
N GLU A 84 9.76 -6.79 -2.41
CA GLU A 84 9.93 -6.69 -3.86
C GLU A 84 10.93 -5.57 -4.25
N LEU A 85 10.90 -4.42 -3.56
CA LEU A 85 11.90 -3.36 -3.73
C LEU A 85 13.31 -3.84 -3.37
N GLY A 86 13.41 -4.76 -2.41
CA GLY A 86 14.67 -5.35 -1.96
C GLY A 86 15.48 -6.08 -3.04
N TYR A 87 14.83 -6.54 -4.13
CA TYR A 87 15.50 -7.19 -5.27
C TYR A 87 16.30 -6.23 -6.15
N TYR A 88 16.16 -4.92 -5.95
CA TYR A 88 16.86 -3.90 -6.75
C TYR A 88 18.05 -3.34 -5.99
N ASP A 89 19.25 -3.75 -6.37
CA ASP A 89 20.51 -3.35 -5.72
C ASP A 89 20.80 -1.83 -5.85
N GLU A 90 20.22 -1.16 -6.85
CA GLU A 90 20.37 0.27 -7.08
C GLU A 90 19.59 1.14 -6.09
N ILE A 91 18.60 0.59 -5.37
CA ILE A 91 17.85 1.30 -4.34
C ILE A 91 18.73 1.47 -3.11
N GLU A 92 18.90 2.71 -2.69
CA GLU A 92 19.74 3.10 -1.56
C GLU A 92 18.92 3.29 -0.26
N GLN A 93 17.64 3.66 -0.37
CA GLN A 93 16.77 3.93 0.77
C GLN A 93 15.30 3.65 0.45
N ILE A 94 14.62 3.01 1.39
CA ILE A 94 13.18 2.74 1.36
C ILE A 94 12.57 3.26 2.67
N ASP A 95 11.74 4.29 2.58
CA ASP A 95 10.98 4.82 3.70
C ASP A 95 9.57 4.22 3.65
N VAL A 96 9.17 3.45 4.67
CA VAL A 96 7.83 2.89 4.83
C VAL A 96 7.09 3.67 5.91
N VAL A 97 5.92 4.22 5.59
CA VAL A 97 5.13 5.02 6.53
C VAL A 97 3.81 4.33 6.81
N GLU A 98 3.72 3.69 7.98
CA GLU A 98 2.56 2.93 8.43
C GLU A 98 2.16 3.38 9.85
N PRO A 99 0.99 3.98 10.05
CA PRO A 99 0.60 4.49 11.36
C PRO A 99 0.32 3.39 12.38
N ASP A 100 -0.15 2.22 11.94
CA ASP A 100 -0.54 1.13 12.83
C ASP A 100 0.62 0.19 13.13
N ARG A 101 1.35 0.47 14.21
CA ARG A 101 2.43 -0.40 14.69
C ARG A 101 1.97 -1.83 14.96
N VAL A 102 0.74 -2.00 15.43
CA VAL A 102 0.20 -3.34 15.73
C VAL A 102 0.03 -4.14 14.44
N PHE A 103 -0.40 -3.50 13.35
CA PHE A 103 -0.49 -4.13 12.04
C PHE A 103 0.86 -4.70 11.60
N VAL A 104 1.93 -3.90 11.69
CA VAL A 104 3.30 -4.33 11.35
C VAL A 104 3.75 -5.54 12.20
N GLU A 105 3.53 -5.50 13.51
CA GLU A 105 3.93 -6.60 14.40
C GLU A 105 3.11 -7.88 14.13
N VAL A 106 1.82 -7.75 13.81
CA VAL A 106 0.98 -8.90 13.39
C VAL A 106 1.48 -9.50 12.09
N CYS A 107 1.87 -8.67 11.11
CA CYS A 107 2.42 -9.17 9.85
C CYS A 107 3.76 -9.89 10.08
N LYS A 108 4.65 -9.37 10.91
CA LYS A 108 5.90 -10.06 11.29
C LYS A 108 5.67 -11.39 11.98
N GLU A 109 4.64 -11.50 12.81
CA GLU A 109 4.34 -12.73 13.55
C GLU A 109 3.70 -13.80 12.68
N PHE A 110 2.69 -13.42 11.88
CA PHE A 110 1.84 -14.37 11.16
C PHE A 110 2.24 -14.54 9.68
N PHE A 111 2.93 -13.57 9.09
CA PHE A 111 3.34 -13.54 7.68
C PHE A 111 4.82 -13.18 7.51
N PRO A 112 5.74 -13.95 8.14
CA PRO A 112 7.16 -13.62 8.17
C PRO A 112 7.80 -13.56 6.78
N ASP A 113 7.33 -14.36 5.83
CA ASP A 113 7.85 -14.38 4.45
C ASP A 113 7.52 -13.09 3.69
N ASN A 114 6.38 -12.45 4.02
CA ASN A 114 6.00 -11.15 3.48
C ASN A 114 6.74 -10.03 4.21
N ALA A 115 6.68 -10.05 5.53
CA ALA A 115 7.24 -9.01 6.39
C ALA A 115 8.79 -8.99 6.45
N CYS A 116 9.48 -9.98 5.85
CA CYS A 116 10.95 -10.00 5.81
C CYS A 116 11.53 -8.74 5.15
N GLY A 117 10.82 -8.15 4.18
CA GLY A 117 11.22 -6.90 3.52
C GLY A 117 11.43 -5.74 4.49
N LEU A 118 10.68 -5.69 5.59
CA LEU A 118 10.84 -4.64 6.62
C LEU A 118 12.14 -4.76 7.44
N SER A 119 12.89 -5.85 7.27
CA SER A 119 14.17 -6.09 7.95
C SER A 119 15.40 -5.79 7.08
N ASP A 120 15.19 -5.36 5.83
CA ASP A 120 16.28 -4.91 4.95
C ASP A 120 16.95 -3.67 5.55
N GLU A 121 18.28 -3.59 5.51
CA GLU A 121 19.06 -2.48 6.10
C GLU A 121 18.76 -1.13 5.45
N ARG A 122 18.23 -1.12 4.23
CA ARG A 122 17.83 0.07 3.49
C ARG A 122 16.44 0.58 3.89
N VAL A 123 15.65 -0.23 4.63
CA VAL A 123 14.27 0.08 5.02
C VAL A 123 14.22 0.80 6.37
N THR A 124 13.50 1.91 6.40
CA THR A 124 13.14 2.59 7.64
C THR A 124 11.62 2.68 7.77
N VAL A 125 11.07 2.12 8.85
CA VAL A 125 9.63 2.17 9.12
C VAL A 125 9.31 3.34 10.04
N TYR A 126 8.45 4.24 9.58
CA TYR A 126 7.93 5.40 10.33
C TYR A 126 6.50 5.12 10.77
N TYR A 127 6.25 5.14 12.07
CA TYR A 127 4.91 4.94 12.65
C TYR A 127 4.18 6.28 12.78
N GLU A 128 3.76 6.84 11.64
CA GLU A 128 3.04 8.11 11.59
C GLU A 128 2.08 8.21 10.40
N ASP A 129 1.25 9.24 10.40
CA ASP A 129 0.31 9.53 9.31
C ASP A 129 1.04 9.94 8.03
N GLY A 130 0.73 9.25 6.91
CA GLY A 130 1.39 9.45 5.62
C GLY A 130 1.22 10.86 5.05
N LEU A 131 0.05 11.48 5.23
CA LEU A 131 -0.18 12.86 4.78
C LEU A 131 0.69 13.85 5.58
N LYS A 132 0.79 13.63 6.90
CA LYS A 132 1.63 14.45 7.78
C LYS A 132 3.11 14.29 7.45
N PHE A 133 3.57 13.08 7.22
CA PHE A 133 4.94 12.77 6.81
C PHE A 133 5.33 13.51 5.53
N LEU A 134 4.47 13.47 4.50
CA LEU A 134 4.71 14.10 3.21
C LEU A 134 4.76 15.63 3.24
N ARG A 135 4.11 16.30 4.19
CA ARG A 135 4.10 17.77 4.26
C ARG A 135 5.49 18.39 4.36
N MET A 136 6.45 17.66 4.92
CA MET A 136 7.82 18.12 5.14
C MET A 136 8.82 17.67 4.06
N LYS A 137 8.33 16.96 3.02
CA LYS A 137 9.17 16.37 1.97
C LYS A 137 9.15 17.20 0.70
N HIS A 138 10.33 17.39 0.09
CA HIS A 138 10.53 18.18 -1.14
C HIS A 138 11.67 17.57 -1.96
N ASP A 139 11.42 17.22 -3.21
CA ASP A 139 12.41 16.73 -4.18
C ASP A 139 13.32 15.61 -3.64
N GLU A 140 12.72 14.67 -2.88
CA GLU A 140 13.49 13.64 -2.19
C GLU A 140 13.39 12.27 -2.86
N TYR A 141 12.23 11.90 -3.42
CA TYR A 141 11.94 10.53 -3.83
C TYR A 141 11.92 10.38 -5.36
N ASP A 142 12.46 9.26 -5.83
CA ASP A 142 12.38 8.85 -7.24
C ASP A 142 11.07 8.10 -7.51
N LEU A 143 10.57 7.38 -6.51
CA LEU A 143 9.32 6.61 -6.58
C LEU A 143 8.53 6.78 -5.29
N ILE A 144 7.23 7.04 -5.42
CA ILE A 144 6.25 6.99 -4.31
C ILE A 144 5.22 5.92 -4.64
N ILE A 145 5.07 4.94 -3.76
CA ILE A 145 4.04 3.91 -3.83
C ILE A 145 3.02 4.20 -2.73
N ASN A 146 1.77 4.50 -3.12
CA ASN A 146 0.66 4.57 -2.18
C ASN A 146 -0.04 3.22 -2.12
N ASP A 147 0.30 2.45 -1.10
CA ASP A 147 -0.17 1.09 -0.82
C ASP A 147 -1.36 1.07 0.15
N ALA A 148 -2.03 2.20 0.30
CA ALA A 148 -3.25 2.29 1.12
C ALA A 148 -4.43 1.63 0.40
N ILE A 149 -5.17 0.79 1.14
CA ILE A 149 -6.16 -0.13 0.57
C ILE A 149 -7.37 0.60 -0.03
N ASP A 150 -8.02 1.50 0.71
CA ASP A 150 -9.26 2.15 0.27
C ASP A 150 -9.39 3.55 0.89
N PRO A 151 -10.11 4.49 0.23
CA PRO A 151 -10.34 5.84 0.75
C PRO A 151 -11.40 5.87 1.86
N LEU A 152 -11.34 4.93 2.81
CA LEU A 152 -12.28 4.78 3.91
C LEU A 152 -11.59 4.99 5.26
N GLY A 153 -12.33 5.52 6.23
CA GLY A 153 -11.82 5.67 7.59
C GLY A 153 -10.55 6.53 7.67
N HIS A 154 -9.51 5.99 8.29
CA HIS A 154 -8.24 6.68 8.53
C HIS A 154 -7.41 6.92 7.24
N THR A 155 -7.64 6.14 6.18
CA THR A 155 -6.94 6.29 4.89
C THR A 155 -7.54 7.36 3.98
N ALA A 156 -8.75 7.89 4.27
CA ALA A 156 -9.43 8.85 3.41
C ALA A 156 -8.58 10.08 3.05
N GLY A 157 -7.69 10.51 3.96
CA GLY A 157 -6.73 11.60 3.73
C GLY A 157 -5.75 11.36 2.59
N LEU A 158 -5.41 10.09 2.33
CA LEU A 158 -4.44 9.65 1.31
C LEU A 158 -5.02 9.65 -0.13
N PHE A 159 -6.26 10.08 -0.31
CA PHE A 159 -6.93 10.17 -1.62
C PHE A 159 -7.47 11.58 -1.89
N THR A 160 -6.84 12.60 -1.28
CA THR A 160 -7.20 14.01 -1.43
C THR A 160 -6.29 14.74 -2.42
N LYS A 161 -6.76 15.89 -2.94
CA LYS A 161 -5.90 16.77 -3.77
C LYS A 161 -4.67 17.24 -3.00
N GLU A 162 -4.79 17.47 -1.70
CA GLU A 162 -3.66 17.84 -0.83
C GLU A 162 -2.61 16.73 -0.83
N PHE A 163 -3.03 15.48 -0.66
CA PHE A 163 -2.12 14.34 -0.67
C PHE A 163 -1.37 14.23 -2.00
N TYR A 164 -2.07 14.24 -3.13
CA TYR A 164 -1.42 14.19 -4.45
C TYR A 164 -0.48 15.37 -4.69
N GLY A 165 -0.85 16.58 -4.24
CA GLY A 165 0.02 17.75 -4.30
C GLY A 165 1.26 17.62 -3.42
N ASN A 166 1.18 16.98 -2.25
CA ASN A 166 2.31 16.70 -1.39
C ASN A 166 3.21 15.61 -1.99
N CYS A 167 2.63 14.55 -2.58
CA CYS A 167 3.41 13.53 -3.31
C CYS A 167 4.18 14.16 -4.48
N PHE A 168 3.53 15.01 -5.28
CA PHE A 168 4.18 15.71 -6.39
C PHE A 168 5.37 16.58 -5.92
N ARG A 169 5.23 17.28 -4.81
CA ARG A 169 6.34 18.07 -4.23
C ARG A 169 7.45 17.22 -3.65
N ALA A 170 7.13 16.05 -3.11
CA ALA A 170 8.11 15.15 -2.51
C ALA A 170 8.90 14.37 -3.55
N LEU A 171 8.34 14.20 -4.76
CA LEU A 171 9.02 13.59 -5.90
C LEU A 171 10.06 14.53 -6.51
N LYS A 172 11.14 13.94 -7.02
CA LYS A 172 12.09 14.60 -7.91
C LYS A 172 11.44 14.90 -9.27
N ASP A 173 12.12 15.66 -10.11
CA ASP A 173 11.58 16.14 -11.41
C ASP A 173 11.11 15.02 -12.34
N ASP A 174 11.78 13.87 -12.33
CA ASP A 174 11.47 12.68 -13.13
C ASP A 174 10.78 11.56 -12.31
N GLY A 175 10.44 11.85 -11.06
CA GLY A 175 9.87 10.87 -10.14
C GLY A 175 8.48 10.38 -10.54
N ILE A 176 8.15 9.15 -10.17
CA ILE A 176 6.90 8.47 -10.47
C ILE A 176 6.11 8.23 -9.18
N MET A 177 4.80 8.41 -9.24
CA MET A 177 3.86 7.94 -8.22
C MET A 177 3.01 6.81 -8.77
N VAL A 178 2.89 5.74 -7.98
CA VAL A 178 1.97 4.63 -8.21
C VAL A 178 1.01 4.51 -7.04
N TYR A 179 -0.23 4.16 -7.32
CA TYR A 179 -1.24 3.94 -6.28
C TYR A 179 -2.27 2.91 -6.72
N GLN A 180 -2.84 2.23 -5.73
CA GLN A 180 -3.94 1.30 -5.90
C GLN A 180 -5.27 2.06 -6.00
N HIS A 181 -6.20 1.53 -6.79
CA HIS A 181 -7.60 1.95 -6.83
C HIS A 181 -8.52 0.78 -7.14
N GLY A 182 -9.84 0.97 -6.96
CA GLY A 182 -10.85 -0.03 -7.31
C GLY A 182 -10.85 -0.40 -8.79
N SER A 183 -11.56 -1.47 -9.13
CA SER A 183 -11.62 -1.98 -10.50
C SER A 183 -12.45 -1.08 -11.42
N PRO A 184 -11.94 -0.65 -12.58
CA PRO A 184 -12.71 0.17 -13.53
C PRO A 184 -13.85 -0.62 -14.22
N PHE A 185 -13.97 -1.92 -13.97
CA PHE A 185 -14.99 -2.79 -14.59
C PHE A 185 -16.28 -2.90 -13.78
N TYR A 186 -16.35 -2.28 -12.61
CA TYR A 186 -17.55 -2.23 -11.77
C TYR A 186 -18.03 -0.77 -11.65
N ASP A 187 -19.33 -0.52 -11.90
CA ASP A 187 -19.91 0.83 -11.98
C ASP A 187 -19.61 1.70 -10.73
N GLU A 188 -19.65 1.12 -9.54
CA GLU A 188 -19.40 1.82 -8.28
C GLU A 188 -17.93 2.24 -8.14
N ASP A 189 -17.01 1.38 -8.57
CA ASP A 189 -15.57 1.64 -8.55
C ASP A 189 -15.14 2.57 -9.67
N GLU A 190 -15.80 2.53 -10.85
CA GLU A 190 -15.47 3.38 -11.98
C GLU A 190 -15.57 4.87 -11.63
N GLU A 191 -16.62 5.29 -10.92
CA GLU A 191 -16.77 6.68 -10.48
C GLU A 191 -15.67 7.07 -9.49
N SER A 192 -15.33 6.19 -8.57
CA SER A 192 -14.21 6.36 -7.61
C SER A 192 -12.88 6.51 -8.34
N CYS A 193 -12.56 5.60 -9.29
CA CYS A 193 -11.36 5.65 -10.12
C CYS A 193 -11.24 6.95 -10.89
N ARG A 194 -12.32 7.36 -11.56
CA ARG A 194 -12.38 8.65 -12.29
C ARG A 194 -12.19 9.84 -11.36
N GLY A 195 -12.74 9.76 -10.13
CA GLY A 195 -12.60 10.78 -9.11
C GLY A 195 -11.14 10.91 -8.64
N MET A 196 -10.45 9.79 -8.37
CA MET A 196 -9.04 9.76 -7.98
C MET A 196 -8.14 10.26 -9.11
N HIS A 197 -8.30 9.74 -10.32
CA HIS A 197 -7.56 10.20 -11.49
C HIS A 197 -7.71 11.72 -11.71
N ARG A 198 -8.92 12.26 -11.58
CA ARG A 198 -9.17 13.71 -11.69
C ARG A 198 -8.45 14.51 -10.61
N LYS A 199 -8.37 13.97 -9.38
CA LYS A 199 -7.63 14.63 -8.29
C LYS A 199 -6.12 14.62 -8.55
N ALA A 200 -5.56 13.47 -8.95
CA ALA A 200 -4.14 13.32 -9.27
C ALA A 200 -3.73 14.21 -10.45
N SER A 201 -4.54 14.29 -11.50
CA SER A 201 -4.28 15.11 -12.71
C SER A 201 -4.23 16.63 -12.45
N HIS A 202 -4.59 17.09 -11.25
CA HIS A 202 -4.37 18.50 -10.88
C HIS A 202 -2.91 18.78 -10.55
N SER A 203 -2.16 17.79 -10.09
CA SER A 203 -0.77 17.94 -9.66
C SER A 203 0.21 17.30 -10.65
N PHE A 204 -0.16 16.15 -11.21
CA PHE A 204 0.69 15.40 -12.12
C PHE A 204 0.38 15.77 -13.59
N PRO A 205 1.39 16.19 -14.38
CA PRO A 205 1.20 16.56 -15.79
C PRO A 205 0.85 15.36 -16.67
N ILE A 206 1.27 14.16 -16.26
CA ILE A 206 0.92 12.89 -16.90
C ILE A 206 0.32 11.99 -15.82
N SER A 207 -0.91 11.55 -16.05
CA SER A 207 -1.60 10.60 -15.17
C SER A 207 -2.34 9.58 -16.05
N ARG A 208 -2.19 8.29 -15.73
CA ARG A 208 -2.81 7.18 -16.44
C ARG A 208 -3.45 6.20 -15.44
N VAL A 209 -4.53 5.59 -15.86
CA VAL A 209 -5.25 4.51 -15.16
C VAL A 209 -5.15 3.26 -15.99
#